data_17733afa102ff3ee7f8f97e4b0282696
#
_entry.id   17733afa102ff3ee7f8f97e4b0282696
#
_cell.length_a   1.000
_cell.length_b   1.000
_cell.length_c   1.000
_cell.angle_alpha   90.00
_cell.angle_beta   90.00
_cell.angle_gamma   90.00
#
_symmetry.space_group_name_H-M   'P 1'
#
loop_
_entity.id
_entity.type
_entity.pdbx_description
1 polymer ?
#
loop_
_entity_poly.entity_id
_entity_poly.type
_entity_poly.pdbx_seq_one_letter_code
_entity_poly.pdbx_strand_id
1 'polypeptide(L)'
;SEVNCLTYKEILVLGKNSPALRPTMYDFLVYRSIDILNTISRYNKQEPITNKQLLFAPVKEFVQMPIEVKKMDAYSNTLKLYQSLLQSEIAAERTDAILISDLDRLEYANNIIGLSQNDSLYIQSLEQLSQQYSKNPYKVEILYKLAQYYYQGNYISSNRDPQKALDICNNGIRQFPKYFRIDVLKQLAKEITQTTVSYSINPNVYPGHKQEVNLSFKNLSEISISLYKITESTLEYLNLNKRVPKLEKISTHTYRLPKRLDSQDTILRLPVPNTGRYQLTVSYANNSKADSSYFSSSRLSTIA
;
A
#
# COMPACT_ATOMS: atom_id res chain seq x y z
N SER A 1 4.75 19.34 -31.86
CA SER A 1 3.90 18.82 -32.96
C SER A 1 2.46 18.75 -32.46
N GLU A 2 1.57 19.51 -33.10
CA GLU A 2 0.12 19.55 -32.78
C GLU A 2 -0.65 18.36 -33.39
N VAL A 3 0.05 17.38 -33.94
CA VAL A 3 -0.57 16.23 -34.58
C VAL A 3 -1.33 15.42 -33.52
N ASN A 4 -2.64 15.24 -33.76
CA ASN A 4 -3.52 14.51 -32.85
C ASN A 4 -3.21 13.00 -32.87
N CYS A 5 -3.10 12.37 -31.70
CA CYS A 5 -2.88 10.92 -31.57
C CYS A 5 -3.95 10.08 -32.27
N LEU A 6 -5.19 10.57 -32.37
CA LEU A 6 -6.28 9.87 -33.07
C LEU A 6 -5.99 9.62 -34.55
N THR A 7 -5.12 10.43 -35.20
CA THR A 7 -4.67 10.21 -36.57
C THR A 7 -3.93 8.87 -36.72
N TYR A 8 -3.34 8.38 -35.64
CA TYR A 8 -2.54 7.14 -35.60
C TYR A 8 -3.22 6.00 -34.83
N LYS A 9 -4.56 6.04 -34.69
CA LYS A 9 -5.36 5.04 -33.95
C LYS A 9 -5.15 3.57 -34.41
N GLU A 10 -4.69 3.38 -35.64
CA GLU A 10 -4.43 2.04 -36.18
C GLU A 10 -3.13 1.41 -35.66
N ILE A 11 -2.19 2.24 -35.21
CA ILE A 11 -0.88 1.79 -34.70
C ILE A 11 -0.66 2.13 -33.23
N LEU A 12 -1.45 3.05 -32.66
CA LEU A 12 -1.40 3.43 -31.25
C LEU A 12 -2.58 2.84 -30.48
N VAL A 13 -2.29 2.07 -29.45
CA VAL A 13 -3.31 1.67 -28.49
C VAL A 13 -3.59 2.84 -27.54
N LEU A 14 -4.70 3.53 -27.78
CA LEU A 14 -5.11 4.65 -26.95
C LEU A 14 -6.00 4.18 -25.80
N GLY A 15 -5.65 4.57 -24.57
CA GLY A 15 -6.53 4.38 -23.42
C GLY A 15 -7.79 5.23 -23.52
N LYS A 16 -8.87 4.82 -22.85
CA LYS A 16 -10.18 5.48 -22.91
C LYS A 16 -10.14 7.00 -22.70
N ASN A 17 -9.25 7.48 -21.82
CA ASN A 17 -9.13 8.90 -21.47
C ASN A 17 -7.89 9.57 -22.09
N SER A 18 -7.11 8.85 -22.90
CA SER A 18 -5.94 9.41 -23.58
C SER A 18 -6.26 10.65 -24.42
N PRO A 19 -7.39 10.71 -25.17
CA PRO A 19 -7.72 11.91 -25.95
C PRO A 19 -7.93 13.17 -25.11
N ALA A 20 -8.35 13.04 -23.86
CA ALA A 20 -8.54 14.20 -22.97
C ALA A 20 -7.21 14.61 -22.29
N LEU A 21 -6.38 13.67 -21.91
CA LEU A 21 -5.17 13.91 -21.13
C LEU A 21 -3.91 14.05 -21.98
N ARG A 22 -3.84 13.32 -23.10
CA ARG A 22 -2.65 13.24 -23.96
C ARG A 22 -3.08 13.24 -25.43
N PRO A 23 -3.69 14.34 -25.92
CA PRO A 23 -4.32 14.35 -27.25
C PRO A 23 -3.31 14.39 -28.39
N THR A 24 -2.07 14.87 -28.17
CA THR A 24 -1.09 15.09 -29.23
C THR A 24 0.02 14.05 -29.26
N MET A 25 0.63 13.87 -30.44
CA MET A 25 1.85 13.06 -30.60
C MET A 25 3.01 13.60 -29.74
N TYR A 26 3.03 14.90 -29.48
CA TYR A 26 4.00 15.49 -28.57
C TYR A 26 3.84 14.95 -27.15
N ASP A 27 2.61 14.96 -26.60
CA ASP A 27 2.32 14.42 -25.27
C ASP A 27 2.73 12.95 -25.18
N PHE A 28 2.37 12.14 -26.19
CA PHE A 28 2.73 10.73 -26.28
C PHE A 28 4.25 10.51 -26.26
N LEU A 29 4.99 11.24 -27.10
CA LEU A 29 6.44 11.10 -27.21
C LEU A 29 7.17 11.56 -25.95
N VAL A 30 6.69 12.63 -25.30
CA VAL A 30 7.25 13.11 -24.03
C VAL A 30 7.12 12.03 -22.95
N TYR A 31 5.93 11.45 -22.77
CA TYR A 31 5.75 10.39 -21.80
C TYR A 31 6.59 9.14 -22.10
N ARG A 32 6.72 8.74 -23.36
CA ARG A 32 7.61 7.63 -23.77
C ARG A 32 9.08 7.95 -23.48
N SER A 33 9.51 9.18 -23.66
CA SER A 33 10.87 9.63 -23.33
C SER A 33 11.10 9.59 -21.82
N ILE A 34 10.13 10.01 -21.02
CA ILE A 34 10.18 9.90 -19.56
C ILE A 34 10.32 8.43 -19.11
N ASP A 35 9.54 7.52 -19.69
CA ASP A 35 9.63 6.07 -19.38
C ASP A 35 11.02 5.52 -19.67
N ILE A 36 11.61 5.91 -20.80
CA ILE A 36 12.97 5.50 -21.19
C ILE A 36 14.00 6.05 -20.21
N LEU A 37 13.92 7.35 -19.89
CA LEU A 37 14.84 7.98 -18.94
C LEU A 37 14.72 7.39 -17.54
N ASN A 38 13.51 7.07 -17.07
CA ASN A 38 13.28 6.36 -15.81
C ASN A 38 13.93 4.97 -15.80
N THR A 39 13.94 4.28 -16.94
CA THR A 39 14.64 3.00 -17.06
C THR A 39 16.16 3.20 -17.00
N ILE A 40 16.68 4.17 -17.72
CA ILE A 40 18.13 4.50 -17.76
C ILE A 40 18.63 4.92 -16.37
N SER A 41 17.85 5.70 -15.62
CA SER A 41 18.23 6.20 -14.30
C SER A 41 18.51 5.09 -13.28
N ARG A 42 17.91 3.93 -13.45
CA ARG A 42 18.12 2.76 -12.57
C ARG A 42 19.50 2.12 -12.72
N TYR A 43 20.12 2.30 -13.87
CA TYR A 43 21.40 1.67 -14.21
C TYR A 43 22.59 2.62 -14.15
N ASN A 44 22.34 3.94 -14.14
CA ASN A 44 23.37 4.96 -14.15
C ASN A 44 23.34 5.78 -12.87
N LYS A 45 24.52 6.11 -12.34
CA LYS A 45 24.62 7.05 -11.23
C LYS A 45 24.12 8.42 -11.67
N GLN A 46 23.15 8.96 -10.93
CA GLN A 46 22.59 10.27 -11.19
C GLN A 46 23.20 11.33 -10.26
N GLU A 47 23.24 12.57 -10.73
CA GLU A 47 23.70 13.70 -9.92
C GLU A 47 22.62 14.10 -8.89
N PRO A 48 23.01 14.43 -7.66
CA PRO A 48 22.08 14.92 -6.67
C PRO A 48 21.45 16.25 -7.08
N ILE A 49 20.14 16.37 -6.91
CA ILE A 49 19.43 17.62 -7.17
C ILE A 49 19.58 18.55 -5.96
N THR A 50 20.20 19.71 -6.17
CA THR A 50 20.55 20.65 -5.10
C THR A 50 19.35 21.47 -4.59
N ASN A 51 18.46 21.91 -5.48
CA ASN A 51 17.32 22.75 -5.12
C ASN A 51 16.00 21.95 -5.01
N LYS A 52 15.86 21.23 -3.92
CA LYS A 52 14.71 20.34 -3.68
C LYS A 52 13.38 21.09 -3.57
N GLN A 53 13.37 22.28 -2.98
CA GLN A 53 12.14 23.05 -2.77
C GLN A 53 11.46 23.45 -4.08
N LEU A 54 12.26 23.83 -5.10
CA LEU A 54 11.70 24.21 -6.40
C LEU A 54 11.05 23.05 -7.14
N LEU A 55 11.47 21.81 -6.85
CA LEU A 55 10.85 20.64 -7.47
C LEU A 55 9.40 20.40 -6.99
N PHE A 56 9.06 20.91 -5.81
CA PHE A 56 7.72 20.84 -5.24
C PHE A 56 6.95 22.17 -5.36
N ALA A 57 7.51 23.16 -6.03
CA ALA A 57 6.84 24.45 -6.26
C ALA A 57 5.56 24.29 -7.12
N PRO A 58 4.60 25.19 -6.97
CA PRO A 58 3.42 25.25 -7.83
C PRO A 58 3.80 25.24 -9.32
N VAL A 59 2.95 24.67 -10.16
CA VAL A 59 3.23 24.47 -11.60
C VAL A 59 3.72 25.74 -12.31
N LYS A 60 3.14 26.90 -11.98
CA LYS A 60 3.51 28.19 -12.59
C LYS A 60 4.96 28.60 -12.30
N GLU A 61 5.46 28.27 -11.12
CA GLU A 61 6.85 28.53 -10.71
C GLU A 61 7.78 27.48 -11.32
N PHE A 62 7.38 26.18 -11.24
CA PHE A 62 8.15 25.09 -11.80
C PHE A 62 8.43 25.27 -13.30
N VAL A 63 7.47 25.69 -14.11
CA VAL A 63 7.67 25.84 -15.57
C VAL A 63 8.62 27.00 -15.94
N GLN A 64 8.88 27.91 -15.01
CA GLN A 64 9.83 29.02 -15.19
C GLN A 64 11.22 28.76 -14.59
N MET A 65 11.35 27.66 -13.82
CA MET A 65 12.59 27.33 -13.13
C MET A 65 13.71 27.04 -14.13
N PRO A 66 14.93 27.57 -13.93
CA PRO A 66 16.08 27.19 -14.74
C PRO A 66 16.50 25.75 -14.40
N ILE A 67 16.31 24.84 -15.35
CA ILE A 67 16.78 23.46 -15.24
C ILE A 67 18.01 23.32 -16.17
N GLU A 68 19.17 23.15 -15.55
CA GLU A 68 20.40 22.85 -16.28
C GLU A 68 20.41 21.35 -16.65
N VAL A 69 20.33 21.08 -17.94
CA VAL A 69 20.35 19.72 -18.48
C VAL A 69 21.80 19.28 -18.67
N LYS A 70 22.20 18.27 -17.93
CA LYS A 70 23.53 17.65 -18.09
C LYS A 70 23.43 16.46 -19.04
N LYS A 71 24.43 16.32 -19.92
CA LYS A 71 24.54 15.14 -20.79
C LYS A 71 24.60 13.87 -19.94
N MET A 72 23.76 12.89 -20.26
CA MET A 72 23.65 11.60 -19.55
C MET A 72 23.00 11.65 -18.16
N ASP A 73 22.54 12.80 -17.66
CA ASP A 73 21.77 12.86 -16.42
C ASP A 73 20.27 12.70 -16.70
N ALA A 74 19.74 11.52 -16.37
CA ALA A 74 18.34 11.20 -16.60
C ALA A 74 17.39 12.07 -15.77
N TYR A 75 17.80 12.52 -14.57
CA TYR A 75 16.95 13.31 -13.68
C TYR A 75 16.66 14.69 -14.23
N SER A 76 17.71 15.45 -14.60
CA SER A 76 17.55 16.79 -15.18
C SER A 76 16.82 16.75 -16.52
N ASN A 77 17.12 15.74 -17.35
CA ASN A 77 16.42 15.54 -18.63
C ASN A 77 14.92 15.26 -18.43
N THR A 78 14.55 14.39 -17.49
CA THR A 78 13.14 14.09 -17.18
C THR A 78 12.40 15.31 -16.64
N LEU A 79 13.02 16.06 -15.73
CA LEU A 79 12.42 17.30 -15.21
C LEU A 79 12.21 18.34 -16.31
N LYS A 80 13.16 18.43 -17.27
CA LYS A 80 13.01 19.31 -18.43
C LYS A 80 11.88 18.89 -19.37
N LEU A 81 11.66 17.58 -19.52
CA LEU A 81 10.52 17.06 -20.27
C LEU A 81 9.19 17.41 -19.61
N TYR A 82 9.07 17.23 -18.27
CA TYR A 82 7.87 17.67 -17.53
C TYR A 82 7.64 19.17 -17.66
N GLN A 83 8.71 19.98 -17.57
CA GLN A 83 8.61 21.42 -17.73
C GLN A 83 8.07 21.79 -19.11
N SER A 84 8.60 21.19 -20.18
CA SER A 84 8.17 21.46 -21.55
C SER A 84 6.74 20.98 -21.83
N LEU A 85 6.37 19.84 -21.24
CA LEU A 85 5.00 19.30 -21.33
C LEU A 85 4.00 20.24 -20.69
N LEU A 86 4.25 20.62 -19.43
CA LEU A 86 3.37 21.53 -18.68
C LEU A 86 3.27 22.90 -19.34
N GLN A 87 4.36 23.45 -19.91
CA GLN A 87 4.30 24.68 -20.70
C GLN A 87 3.37 24.56 -21.90
N SER A 88 3.45 23.45 -22.65
CA SER A 88 2.57 23.17 -23.79
C SER A 88 1.11 23.02 -23.36
N GLU A 89 0.84 22.32 -22.24
CA GLU A 89 -0.51 22.12 -21.71
C GLU A 89 -1.13 23.41 -21.18
N ILE A 90 -0.33 24.28 -20.53
CA ILE A 90 -0.76 25.60 -20.08
C ILE A 90 -1.09 26.51 -21.28
N ALA A 91 -0.23 26.53 -22.29
CA ALA A 91 -0.45 27.31 -23.51
C ALA A 91 -1.74 26.87 -24.26
N ALA A 92 -2.10 25.60 -24.15
CA ALA A 92 -3.32 25.03 -24.74
C ALA A 92 -4.53 25.03 -23.78
N GLU A 93 -4.41 25.60 -22.57
CA GLU A 93 -5.45 25.67 -21.53
C GLU A 93 -6.07 24.31 -21.15
N ARG A 94 -5.27 23.22 -21.23
CA ARG A 94 -5.72 21.84 -20.98
C ARG A 94 -5.72 21.52 -19.47
N THR A 95 -6.69 22.03 -18.74
CA THR A 95 -6.77 21.95 -17.26
C THR A 95 -6.59 20.54 -16.71
N ASP A 96 -7.24 19.52 -17.29
CA ASP A 96 -7.16 18.13 -16.79
C ASP A 96 -5.78 17.51 -17.06
N ALA A 97 -5.19 17.83 -18.22
CA ALA A 97 -3.85 17.38 -18.56
C ALA A 97 -2.81 18.01 -17.61
N ILE A 98 -2.90 19.33 -17.37
CA ILE A 98 -2.02 20.05 -16.43
C ILE A 98 -2.08 19.40 -15.04
N LEU A 99 -3.29 19.09 -14.53
CA LEU A 99 -3.45 18.44 -13.23
C LEU A 99 -2.70 17.10 -13.17
N ILE A 100 -2.91 16.24 -14.17
CA ILE A 100 -2.31 14.90 -14.18
C ILE A 100 -0.80 14.97 -14.40
N SER A 101 -0.33 15.80 -15.34
CA SER A 101 1.11 15.95 -15.60
C SER A 101 1.85 16.57 -14.41
N ASP A 102 1.21 17.49 -13.69
CA ASP A 102 1.78 18.08 -12.47
C ASP A 102 1.81 17.07 -11.30
N LEU A 103 0.76 16.24 -11.17
CA LEU A 103 0.75 15.14 -10.20
C LEU A 103 1.87 14.12 -10.49
N ASP A 104 2.03 13.72 -11.76
CA ASP A 104 3.08 12.81 -12.21
C ASP A 104 4.49 13.40 -11.95
N ARG A 105 4.67 14.72 -12.19
CA ARG A 105 5.90 15.45 -11.88
C ARG A 105 6.21 15.45 -10.39
N LEU A 106 5.21 15.73 -9.53
CA LEU A 106 5.38 15.72 -8.07
C LEU A 106 5.77 14.33 -7.56
N GLU A 107 5.14 13.29 -8.09
CA GLU A 107 5.48 11.91 -7.77
C GLU A 107 6.90 11.57 -8.22
N TYR A 108 7.28 11.97 -9.43
CA TYR A 108 8.64 11.82 -9.93
C TYR A 108 9.66 12.52 -9.03
N ALA A 109 9.41 13.79 -8.67
CA ALA A 109 10.28 14.56 -7.77
C ALA A 109 10.45 13.86 -6.42
N ASN A 110 9.38 13.35 -5.84
CA ASN A 110 9.41 12.61 -4.59
C ASN A 110 10.27 11.33 -4.70
N ASN A 111 10.15 10.61 -5.81
CA ASN A 111 10.89 9.36 -6.04
C ASN A 111 12.41 9.58 -6.21
N ILE A 112 12.83 10.64 -6.90
CA ILE A 112 14.25 10.90 -7.16
C ILE A 112 15.00 11.53 -5.98
N ILE A 113 14.30 12.23 -5.10
CA ILE A 113 14.92 12.88 -3.93
C ILE A 113 15.10 11.88 -2.78
N GLY A 114 14.31 10.81 -2.76
CA GLY A 114 14.33 9.80 -1.70
C GLY A 114 13.55 10.21 -0.44
N LEU A 115 13.14 9.20 0.30
CA LEU A 115 12.05 9.21 1.27
C LEU A 115 12.31 9.96 2.58
N SER A 116 13.50 10.47 2.88
CA SER A 116 13.83 10.81 4.26
C SER A 116 13.74 12.28 4.67
N GLN A 117 13.71 13.20 3.74
CA GLN A 117 13.83 14.63 4.08
C GLN A 117 12.74 15.54 3.52
N ASN A 118 11.87 15.04 2.63
CA ASN A 118 10.95 15.91 1.88
C ASN A 118 9.47 15.47 1.92
N ASP A 119 9.12 14.54 2.78
CA ASP A 119 7.74 14.10 2.96
C ASP A 119 6.77 15.27 3.17
N SER A 120 7.19 16.27 3.97
CA SER A 120 6.37 17.45 4.22
C SER A 120 6.14 18.28 2.96
N LEU A 121 7.15 18.46 2.09
CA LEU A 121 7.03 19.22 0.85
C LEU A 121 6.12 18.52 -0.16
N TYR A 122 6.28 17.21 -0.33
CA TYR A 122 5.43 16.43 -1.22
C TYR A 122 3.97 16.48 -0.77
N ILE A 123 3.69 16.25 0.52
CA ILE A 123 2.33 16.30 1.06
C ILE A 123 1.72 17.70 0.93
N GLN A 124 2.46 18.74 1.29
CA GLN A 124 1.99 20.11 1.13
C GLN A 124 1.64 20.43 -0.33
N SER A 125 2.47 19.98 -1.29
CA SER A 125 2.19 20.17 -2.71
C SER A 125 0.95 19.42 -3.17
N LEU A 126 0.74 18.18 -2.71
CA LEU A 126 -0.48 17.43 -3.00
C LEU A 126 -1.72 18.08 -2.38
N GLU A 127 -1.64 18.60 -1.15
CA GLU A 127 -2.74 19.30 -0.49
C GLU A 127 -3.09 20.60 -1.22
N GLN A 128 -2.09 21.39 -1.64
CA GLN A 128 -2.28 22.60 -2.45
C GLN A 128 -2.93 22.27 -3.79
N LEU A 129 -2.42 21.25 -4.49
CA LEU A 129 -2.99 20.78 -5.76
C LEU A 129 -4.44 20.32 -5.57
N SER A 130 -4.73 19.58 -4.50
CA SER A 130 -6.08 19.15 -4.15
C SER A 130 -7.05 20.32 -3.88
N GLN A 131 -6.57 21.42 -3.29
CA GLN A 131 -7.37 22.63 -3.06
C GLN A 131 -7.62 23.38 -4.37
N GLN A 132 -6.58 23.55 -5.20
CA GLN A 132 -6.66 24.22 -6.50
C GLN A 132 -7.70 23.57 -7.40
N TYR A 133 -7.74 22.24 -7.43
CA TYR A 133 -8.66 21.44 -8.25
C TYR A 133 -9.85 20.89 -7.47
N SER A 134 -10.36 21.66 -6.50
CA SER A 134 -11.39 21.22 -5.54
C SER A 134 -12.67 20.67 -6.18
N LYS A 135 -13.06 21.16 -7.36
CA LYS A 135 -14.27 20.76 -8.09
C LYS A 135 -14.00 19.83 -9.28
N ASN A 136 -12.73 19.59 -9.61
CA ASN A 136 -12.35 18.77 -10.77
C ASN A 136 -12.42 17.29 -10.40
N PRO A 137 -13.07 16.42 -11.20
CA PRO A 137 -13.16 14.98 -10.91
C PRO A 137 -11.81 14.27 -10.86
N TYR A 138 -10.80 14.72 -11.62
CA TYR A 138 -9.44 14.17 -11.55
C TYR A 138 -8.73 14.40 -10.21
N LYS A 139 -9.29 15.23 -9.33
CA LYS A 139 -8.86 15.32 -7.93
C LYS A 139 -8.81 13.96 -7.23
N VAL A 140 -9.61 12.99 -7.67
CA VAL A 140 -9.58 11.61 -7.15
C VAL A 140 -8.17 11.02 -7.21
N GLU A 141 -7.38 11.31 -8.24
CA GLU A 141 -6.00 10.82 -8.36
C GLU A 141 -5.10 11.42 -7.29
N ILE A 142 -5.26 12.72 -6.98
CA ILE A 142 -4.52 13.40 -5.91
C ILE A 142 -4.90 12.81 -4.54
N LEU A 143 -6.21 12.64 -4.30
CA LEU A 143 -6.72 12.06 -3.05
C LEU A 143 -6.23 10.63 -2.84
N TYR A 144 -6.12 9.85 -3.92
CA TYR A 144 -5.56 8.50 -3.87
C TYR A 144 -4.09 8.51 -3.43
N LYS A 145 -3.26 9.40 -3.97
CA LYS A 145 -1.84 9.56 -3.57
C LYS A 145 -1.71 10.01 -2.10
N LEU A 146 -2.52 10.98 -1.68
CA LEU A 146 -2.58 11.41 -0.28
C LEU A 146 -2.99 10.27 0.66
N ALA A 147 -4.04 9.53 0.32
CA ALA A 147 -4.51 8.42 1.13
C ALA A 147 -3.49 7.29 1.20
N GLN A 148 -2.84 6.95 0.08
CA GLN A 148 -1.75 5.95 0.06
C GLN A 148 -0.61 6.38 1.00
N TYR A 149 -0.18 7.63 0.93
CA TYR A 149 0.87 8.14 1.79
C TYR A 149 0.53 8.00 3.27
N TYR A 150 -0.66 8.43 3.70
CA TYR A 150 -1.07 8.30 5.10
C TYR A 150 -1.30 6.85 5.54
N TYR A 151 -1.71 5.97 4.63
CA TYR A 151 -1.91 4.55 4.95
C TYR A 151 -0.62 3.77 5.05
N GLN A 152 0.27 3.91 4.07
CA GLN A 152 1.51 3.15 4.03
C GLN A 152 2.56 3.70 5.01
N GLY A 153 2.54 5.02 5.22
CA GLY A 153 3.59 5.73 5.95
C GLY A 153 4.90 5.71 5.18
N ASN A 154 5.91 6.31 5.79
CA ASN A 154 7.29 6.17 5.33
C ASN A 154 8.07 5.36 6.36
N TYR A 155 9.00 4.51 5.93
CA TYR A 155 9.86 3.70 6.81
C TYR A 155 10.68 4.55 7.81
N ILE A 156 10.84 5.84 7.56
CA ILE A 156 11.67 6.75 8.33
C ILE A 156 10.85 7.74 9.16
N SER A 157 9.66 8.11 8.71
CA SER A 157 8.77 9.02 9.44
C SER A 157 7.52 8.29 9.92
N SER A 158 7.16 8.49 11.20
CA SER A 158 5.96 7.92 11.83
C SER A 158 4.65 8.55 11.34
N ASN A 159 4.62 9.13 10.14
CA ASN A 159 3.46 9.86 9.60
C ASN A 159 2.32 8.95 9.12
N ARG A 160 2.35 7.68 9.51
CA ARG A 160 1.28 6.73 9.20
C ARG A 160 0.03 7.10 10.01
N ASP A 161 -1.04 7.41 9.28
CA ASP A 161 -2.37 7.69 9.83
C ASP A 161 -3.46 7.02 9.00
N PRO A 162 -3.75 5.73 9.28
CA PRO A 162 -4.77 4.98 8.55
C PRO A 162 -6.17 5.60 8.67
N GLN A 163 -6.47 6.30 9.76
CA GLN A 163 -7.78 6.96 9.93
C GLN A 163 -7.89 8.15 8.97
N LYS A 164 -6.88 9.02 8.91
CA LYS A 164 -6.83 10.14 7.94
C LYS A 164 -6.89 9.63 6.51
N ALA A 165 -6.20 8.52 6.19
CA ALA A 165 -6.27 7.88 4.88
C ALA A 165 -7.70 7.43 4.53
N LEU A 166 -8.39 6.78 5.47
CA LEU A 166 -9.77 6.35 5.30
C LEU A 166 -10.73 7.52 5.10
N ASP A 167 -10.54 8.61 5.86
CA ASP A 167 -11.37 9.81 5.75
C ASP A 167 -11.20 10.49 4.39
N ILE A 168 -9.96 10.55 3.87
CA ILE A 168 -9.66 11.04 2.50
C ILE A 168 -10.38 10.19 1.46
N CYS A 169 -10.29 8.85 1.55
CA CYS A 169 -10.98 7.94 0.64
C CYS A 169 -12.50 8.17 0.65
N ASN A 170 -13.12 8.19 1.83
CA ASN A 170 -14.56 8.35 2.01
C ASN A 170 -15.05 9.72 1.49
N ASN A 171 -14.29 10.78 1.72
CA ASN A 171 -14.60 12.11 1.22
C ASN A 171 -14.54 12.16 -0.31
N GLY A 172 -13.51 11.57 -0.93
CA GLY A 172 -13.37 11.49 -2.38
C GLY A 172 -14.51 10.70 -3.03
N ILE A 173 -14.88 9.54 -2.45
CA ILE A 173 -15.98 8.71 -2.93
C ILE A 173 -17.32 9.48 -2.88
N ARG A 174 -17.58 10.25 -1.82
CA ARG A 174 -18.81 11.07 -1.70
C ARG A 174 -18.81 12.22 -2.69
N GLN A 175 -17.66 12.89 -2.89
CA GLN A 175 -17.56 14.07 -3.72
C GLN A 175 -17.63 13.74 -5.22
N PHE A 176 -17.01 12.62 -5.64
CA PHE A 176 -16.87 12.25 -7.05
C PHE A 176 -17.36 10.83 -7.35
N PRO A 177 -18.60 10.44 -7.00
CA PRO A 177 -19.08 9.06 -7.09
C PRO A 177 -19.12 8.50 -8.53
N LYS A 178 -19.14 9.39 -9.54
CA LYS A 178 -19.21 9.02 -10.96
C LYS A 178 -17.85 9.10 -11.68
N TYR A 179 -16.77 9.40 -10.96
CA TYR A 179 -15.44 9.40 -11.57
C TYR A 179 -15.06 8.01 -12.06
N PHE A 180 -14.53 7.91 -13.27
CA PHE A 180 -14.32 6.62 -13.93
C PHE A 180 -13.34 5.69 -13.21
N ARG A 181 -12.44 6.22 -12.37
CA ARG A 181 -11.51 5.45 -11.53
C ARG A 181 -11.80 5.54 -10.02
N ILE A 182 -13.01 5.90 -9.63
CA ILE A 182 -13.38 6.02 -8.22
C ILE A 182 -13.11 4.73 -7.42
N ASP A 183 -13.06 3.60 -8.10
CA ASP A 183 -12.81 2.29 -7.47
C ASP A 183 -11.42 2.18 -6.85
N VAL A 184 -10.44 3.02 -7.24
CA VAL A 184 -9.12 3.05 -6.56
C VAL A 184 -9.25 3.48 -5.10
N LEU A 185 -10.11 4.49 -4.81
CA LEU A 185 -10.38 4.92 -3.44
C LEU A 185 -11.24 3.90 -2.67
N LYS A 186 -12.22 3.29 -3.32
CA LYS A 186 -13.04 2.23 -2.69
C LYS A 186 -12.19 1.02 -2.31
N GLN A 187 -11.29 0.61 -3.20
CA GLN A 187 -10.38 -0.51 -2.94
C GLN A 187 -9.42 -0.20 -1.79
N LEU A 188 -8.84 1.02 -1.77
CA LEU A 188 -7.96 1.44 -0.68
C LEU A 188 -8.72 1.53 0.66
N ALA A 189 -9.94 2.08 0.68
CA ALA A 189 -10.79 2.12 1.88
C ALA A 189 -11.11 0.70 2.39
N LYS A 190 -11.40 -0.24 1.48
CA LYS A 190 -11.59 -1.66 1.81
C LYS A 190 -10.34 -2.28 2.39
N GLU A 191 -9.18 -2.03 1.81
CA GLU A 191 -7.88 -2.52 2.32
C GLU A 191 -7.59 -1.98 3.72
N ILE A 192 -7.80 -0.68 3.95
CA ILE A 192 -7.62 -0.04 5.26
C ILE A 192 -8.52 -0.69 6.31
N THR A 193 -9.78 -0.97 5.98
CA THR A 193 -10.77 -1.50 6.91
C THR A 193 -10.81 -3.03 6.98
N GLN A 194 -10.06 -3.73 6.14
CA GLN A 194 -10.00 -5.19 6.14
C GLN A 194 -9.43 -5.72 7.45
N THR A 195 -10.12 -6.70 8.04
CA THR A 195 -9.59 -7.46 9.18
C THR A 195 -8.51 -8.42 8.69
N THR A 196 -7.35 -8.39 9.33
CA THR A 196 -6.27 -9.36 9.10
C THR A 196 -5.87 -10.00 10.42
N VAL A 197 -5.59 -11.30 10.38
CA VAL A 197 -5.13 -12.09 11.52
C VAL A 197 -4.06 -13.06 11.02
N SER A 198 -2.92 -13.07 11.67
CA SER A 198 -1.90 -14.10 11.51
C SER A 198 -1.37 -14.46 12.88
N TYR A 199 -0.99 -15.72 13.07
CA TYR A 199 -0.44 -16.16 14.35
C TYR A 199 0.61 -17.24 14.16
N SER A 200 1.48 -17.35 15.13
CA SER A 200 2.44 -18.45 15.25
C SER A 200 2.48 -18.99 16.69
N ILE A 201 2.80 -20.26 16.82
CA ILE A 201 2.91 -20.96 18.10
C ILE A 201 4.22 -21.75 18.18
N ASN A 202 4.68 -22.03 19.39
CA ASN A 202 5.77 -22.98 19.58
C ASN A 202 5.26 -24.41 19.36
N PRO A 203 5.93 -25.22 18.54
CA PRO A 203 5.51 -26.61 18.28
C PRO A 203 5.66 -27.51 19.51
N ASN A 204 6.49 -27.13 20.46
CA ASN A 204 6.77 -27.90 21.72
C ASN A 204 6.69 -26.97 22.92
N VAL A 205 6.00 -27.43 23.97
CA VAL A 205 5.84 -26.74 25.26
C VAL A 205 6.16 -27.68 26.39
N TYR A 206 6.88 -27.22 27.41
CA TYR A 206 7.10 -28.02 28.61
C TYR A 206 5.81 -28.18 29.43
N PRO A 207 5.57 -29.36 30.04
CA PRO A 207 4.42 -29.58 30.89
C PRO A 207 4.36 -28.56 32.03
N GLY A 208 3.18 -28.00 32.26
CA GLY A 208 2.93 -26.95 33.26
C GLY A 208 3.28 -25.54 32.79
N HIS A 209 3.83 -25.37 31.57
CA HIS A 209 4.03 -24.05 30.96
C HIS A 209 2.84 -23.67 30.10
N LYS A 210 2.73 -22.38 29.82
CA LYS A 210 1.68 -21.85 28.94
C LYS A 210 2.15 -21.92 27.48
N GLN A 211 1.22 -22.29 26.58
CA GLN A 211 1.46 -22.12 25.15
C GLN A 211 1.35 -20.64 24.82
N GLU A 212 2.39 -20.08 24.23
CA GLU A 212 2.39 -18.73 23.70
C GLU A 212 1.88 -18.75 22.26
N VAL A 213 0.96 -17.82 21.96
CA VAL A 213 0.43 -17.54 20.62
C VAL A 213 0.86 -16.12 20.27
N ASN A 214 1.86 -15.99 19.41
CA ASN A 214 2.26 -14.69 18.86
C ASN A 214 1.23 -14.32 17.82
N LEU A 215 0.44 -13.28 18.09
CA LEU A 215 -0.67 -12.84 17.29
C LEU A 215 -0.36 -11.48 16.66
N SER A 216 -0.44 -11.39 15.33
CA SER A 216 -0.47 -10.12 14.59
C SER A 216 -1.87 -9.92 14.02
N PHE A 217 -2.48 -8.76 14.25
CA PHE A 217 -3.86 -8.50 13.86
C PHE A 217 -4.10 -7.04 13.50
N LYS A 218 -5.14 -6.80 12.71
CA LYS A 218 -5.63 -5.47 12.34
C LYS A 218 -7.16 -5.47 12.33
N ASN A 219 -7.76 -4.39 12.82
CA ASN A 219 -9.20 -4.15 12.79
C ASN A 219 -10.02 -5.30 13.41
N LEU A 220 -9.52 -5.86 14.51
CA LEU A 220 -10.14 -6.95 15.24
C LEU A 220 -10.40 -6.53 16.69
N SER A 221 -11.61 -6.76 17.19
CA SER A 221 -12.00 -6.43 18.57
C SER A 221 -11.98 -7.64 19.51
N GLU A 222 -12.06 -8.86 18.95
CA GLU A 222 -12.15 -10.08 19.75
C GLU A 222 -11.64 -11.28 18.96
N ILE A 223 -10.96 -12.19 19.66
CA ILE A 223 -10.49 -13.46 19.13
C ILE A 223 -10.72 -14.57 20.15
N SER A 224 -11.19 -15.72 19.71
CA SER A 224 -11.37 -16.91 20.54
C SER A 224 -10.38 -17.99 20.14
N ILE A 225 -9.71 -18.56 21.13
CA ILE A 225 -8.75 -19.66 20.95
C ILE A 225 -9.27 -20.87 21.72
N SER A 226 -9.50 -21.95 20.99
CA SER A 226 -9.92 -23.24 21.56
C SER A 226 -8.76 -24.22 21.55
N LEU A 227 -8.56 -24.89 22.69
CA LEU A 227 -7.57 -25.93 22.88
C LEU A 227 -8.25 -27.29 22.89
N TYR A 228 -7.75 -28.20 22.09
CA TYR A 228 -8.21 -29.59 22.00
C TYR A 228 -7.03 -30.53 22.27
N LYS A 229 -7.29 -31.60 23.02
CA LYS A 229 -6.36 -32.71 23.17
C LYS A 229 -6.61 -33.76 22.10
N ILE A 230 -5.54 -34.27 21.50
CA ILE A 230 -5.59 -35.41 20.59
C ILE A 230 -5.59 -36.68 21.43
N THR A 231 -6.64 -37.50 21.29
CA THR A 231 -6.87 -38.67 22.15
C THR A 231 -6.27 -39.95 21.60
N GLU A 232 -5.87 -40.00 20.31
CA GLU A 232 -5.19 -41.14 19.74
C GLU A 232 -3.83 -41.39 20.38
N SER A 233 -3.46 -42.68 20.47
CA SER A 233 -2.11 -43.09 20.76
C SER A 233 -1.10 -42.57 19.73
N THR A 234 0.21 -42.64 20.06
CA THR A 234 1.25 -42.19 19.12
C THR A 234 1.22 -42.93 17.79
N LEU A 235 1.01 -44.24 17.84
CA LEU A 235 0.97 -45.09 16.65
C LEU A 235 -0.27 -44.82 15.81
N GLU A 236 -1.44 -44.68 16.43
CA GLU A 236 -2.69 -44.33 15.73
C GLU A 236 -2.57 -42.96 15.09
N TYR A 237 -2.00 -41.96 15.76
CA TYR A 237 -1.78 -40.62 15.22
C TYR A 237 -0.84 -40.62 14.02
N LEU A 238 0.26 -41.36 14.08
CA LEU A 238 1.21 -41.47 12.95
C LEU A 238 0.59 -42.19 11.74
N ASN A 239 -0.39 -43.06 11.99
CA ASN A 239 -1.08 -43.85 10.96
C ASN A 239 -2.42 -43.24 10.51
N LEU A 240 -2.70 -41.97 10.82
CA LEU A 240 -3.97 -41.31 10.48
C LEU A 240 -4.28 -41.26 8.98
N ASN A 241 -3.30 -41.46 8.09
CA ASN A 241 -3.50 -41.48 6.63
C ASN A 241 -4.45 -40.38 6.12
N LYS A 242 -4.23 -39.13 6.52
CA LYS A 242 -5.05 -37.96 6.20
C LYS A 242 -6.43 -37.89 6.92
N ARG A 243 -6.73 -38.72 7.87
CA ARG A 243 -7.95 -38.57 8.69
C ARG A 243 -7.76 -37.45 9.69
N VAL A 244 -8.88 -36.82 10.04
CA VAL A 244 -8.90 -35.82 11.13
C VAL A 244 -8.72 -36.57 12.46
N PRO A 245 -7.82 -36.12 13.35
CA PRO A 245 -7.61 -36.75 14.65
C PRO A 245 -8.87 -36.63 15.53
N LYS A 246 -9.04 -37.56 16.48
CA LYS A 246 -10.07 -37.46 17.51
C LYS A 246 -9.69 -36.40 18.51
N LEU A 247 -10.56 -35.43 18.71
CA LEU A 247 -10.33 -34.24 19.51
C LEU A 247 -11.24 -34.20 20.73
N GLU A 248 -10.64 -33.98 21.88
CA GLU A 248 -11.35 -33.67 23.12
C GLU A 248 -11.14 -32.18 23.44
N LYS A 249 -12.21 -31.42 23.54
CA LYS A 249 -12.13 -29.99 23.86
C LYS A 249 -11.74 -29.78 25.31
N ILE A 250 -10.63 -29.09 25.53
CA ILE A 250 -10.11 -28.78 26.86
C ILE A 250 -10.59 -27.41 27.36
N SER A 251 -10.46 -26.38 26.53
CA SER A 251 -10.81 -25.02 26.93
C SER A 251 -11.09 -24.14 25.73
N THR A 252 -11.74 -23.02 25.99
CA THR A 252 -11.86 -21.89 25.06
C THR A 252 -11.60 -20.60 25.83
N HIS A 253 -10.72 -19.78 25.31
CA HIS A 253 -10.40 -18.47 25.85
C HIS A 253 -10.70 -17.40 24.84
N THR A 254 -11.48 -16.40 25.25
CA THR A 254 -11.82 -15.26 24.42
C THR A 254 -11.06 -14.03 24.90
N TYR A 255 -10.36 -13.38 23.99
CA TYR A 255 -9.52 -12.21 24.26
C TYR A 255 -10.12 -11.00 23.58
N ARG A 256 -10.28 -9.91 24.34
CA ARG A 256 -10.64 -8.60 23.80
C ARG A 256 -9.38 -7.90 23.32
N LEU A 257 -9.43 -7.33 22.13
CA LEU A 257 -8.32 -6.70 21.44
C LEU A 257 -8.67 -5.23 21.13
N PRO A 258 -7.67 -4.33 21.11
CA PRO A 258 -7.90 -2.95 20.71
C PRO A 258 -8.17 -2.90 19.20
N LYS A 259 -9.40 -2.55 18.83
CA LYS A 259 -9.77 -2.41 17.40
C LYS A 259 -9.10 -1.18 16.80
N ARG A 260 -8.05 -1.38 16.00
CA ARG A 260 -7.30 -0.33 15.30
C ARG A 260 -7.15 -0.65 13.83
N LEU A 261 -6.98 0.38 13.00
CA LEU A 261 -6.77 0.27 11.55
C LEU A 261 -5.30 -0.02 11.17
N ASP A 262 -4.37 0.06 12.12
CA ASP A 262 -2.99 -0.33 11.99
C ASP A 262 -2.76 -1.77 12.51
N SER A 263 -1.69 -2.41 12.04
CA SER A 263 -1.29 -3.74 12.52
C SER A 263 -0.80 -3.64 13.96
N GLN A 264 -1.23 -4.59 14.78
CA GLN A 264 -0.87 -4.72 16.18
C GLN A 264 -0.33 -6.12 16.44
N ASP A 265 0.68 -6.22 17.31
CA ASP A 265 1.23 -7.48 17.74
C ASP A 265 0.98 -7.69 19.25
N THR A 266 0.67 -8.92 19.63
CA THR A 266 0.49 -9.30 21.03
C THR A 266 0.82 -10.78 21.24
N ILE A 267 1.11 -11.15 22.49
CA ILE A 267 1.34 -12.55 22.88
C ILE A 267 0.19 -12.96 23.79
N LEU A 268 -0.58 -13.94 23.34
CA LEU A 268 -1.63 -14.58 24.13
C LEU A 268 -1.08 -15.84 24.77
N ARG A 269 -1.46 -16.11 26.02
CA ARG A 269 -0.92 -17.25 26.79
C ARG A 269 -2.04 -18.17 27.22
N LEU A 270 -1.97 -19.43 26.80
CA LEU A 270 -2.95 -20.47 27.07
C LEU A 270 -2.37 -21.50 28.05
N PRO A 271 -3.05 -21.85 29.14
CA PRO A 271 -2.63 -22.94 30.02
C PRO A 271 -2.73 -24.29 29.29
N VAL A 272 -1.66 -25.07 29.38
CA VAL A 272 -1.62 -26.45 28.86
C VAL A 272 -1.59 -27.41 30.05
N PRO A 273 -2.64 -28.21 30.27
CA PRO A 273 -2.82 -28.91 31.55
C PRO A 273 -1.82 -30.07 31.76
N ASN A 274 -1.53 -30.85 30.73
CA ASN A 274 -0.76 -32.08 30.86
C ASN A 274 0.15 -32.35 29.66
N THR A 275 0.97 -33.39 29.73
CA THR A 275 1.69 -33.95 28.60
C THR A 275 0.71 -34.49 27.54
N GLY A 276 1.05 -34.34 26.27
CA GLY A 276 0.21 -34.84 25.19
C GLY A 276 0.36 -34.03 23.91
N ARG A 277 -0.43 -34.39 22.90
CA ARG A 277 -0.54 -33.64 21.65
C ARG A 277 -1.82 -32.85 21.68
N TYR A 278 -1.73 -31.66 21.12
CA TYR A 278 -2.81 -30.69 21.15
C TYR A 278 -3.03 -30.06 19.77
N GLN A 279 -4.28 -29.72 19.52
CA GLN A 279 -4.68 -28.83 18.43
C GLN A 279 -5.18 -27.52 19.03
N LEU A 280 -4.66 -26.41 18.52
CA LEU A 280 -5.13 -25.07 18.80
C LEU A 280 -5.94 -24.59 17.60
N THR A 281 -7.13 -24.04 17.84
CA THR A 281 -8.01 -23.50 16.82
C THR A 281 -8.29 -22.05 17.12
N VAL A 282 -8.04 -21.18 16.13
CA VAL A 282 -8.27 -19.73 16.23
C VAL A 282 -9.53 -19.38 15.47
N SER A 283 -10.46 -18.66 16.12
CA SER A 283 -11.68 -18.17 15.52
C SER A 283 -11.92 -16.70 15.87
N TYR A 284 -12.47 -15.95 14.93
CA TYR A 284 -12.84 -14.53 15.09
C TYR A 284 -14.01 -14.18 14.19
N ALA A 285 -14.66 -13.04 14.42
CA ALA A 285 -15.78 -12.60 13.60
C ALA A 285 -15.39 -12.52 12.11
N ASN A 286 -16.27 -13.00 11.22
CA ASN A 286 -16.07 -13.09 9.77
C ASN A 286 -15.06 -14.13 9.28
N ASN A 287 -14.51 -14.99 10.16
CA ASN A 287 -13.75 -16.15 9.73
C ASN A 287 -14.65 -17.36 9.58
N SER A 288 -14.97 -17.76 8.34
CA SER A 288 -15.82 -18.94 8.05
C SER A 288 -15.10 -20.28 8.29
N LYS A 289 -13.77 -20.29 8.37
CA LYS A 289 -12.94 -21.45 8.66
C LYS A 289 -11.99 -21.09 9.79
N ALA A 290 -12.12 -21.80 10.91
CA ALA A 290 -11.17 -21.68 12.00
C ALA A 290 -9.81 -22.23 11.57
N ASP A 291 -8.74 -21.43 11.73
CA ASP A 291 -7.37 -21.90 11.48
C ASP A 291 -6.90 -22.79 12.62
N SER A 292 -6.20 -23.87 12.29
CA SER A 292 -5.75 -24.86 13.25
C SER A 292 -4.24 -25.06 13.20
N SER A 293 -3.61 -25.13 14.36
CA SER A 293 -2.19 -25.47 14.52
C SER A 293 -2.01 -26.57 15.56
N TYR A 294 -0.98 -27.39 15.37
CA TYR A 294 -0.68 -28.53 16.23
C TYR A 294 0.59 -28.29 17.02
N PHE A 295 0.62 -28.77 18.27
CA PHE A 295 1.80 -28.73 19.11
C PHE A 295 1.82 -29.90 20.09
N SER A 296 2.97 -30.16 20.68
CA SER A 296 3.11 -31.18 21.73
C SER A 296 3.56 -30.57 23.06
N SER A 297 3.05 -31.14 24.16
CA SER A 297 3.57 -30.87 25.50
C SER A 297 4.33 -32.10 25.99
N SER A 298 5.65 -31.98 26.09
CA SER A 298 6.52 -33.09 26.51
C SER A 298 7.73 -32.59 27.28
N ARG A 299 8.33 -33.50 28.07
CA ARG A 299 9.60 -33.25 28.76
C ARG A 299 10.83 -33.52 27.87
N LEU A 300 10.62 -34.12 26.71
CA LEU A 300 11.65 -34.42 25.74
C LEU A 300 11.71 -33.28 24.71
N SER A 301 12.76 -32.50 24.72
CA SER A 301 13.11 -31.64 23.60
C SER A 301 13.92 -32.47 22.61
N THR A 302 13.40 -32.73 21.43
CA THR A 302 14.24 -33.18 20.32
C THR A 302 15.06 -31.97 19.87
N ILE A 303 16.35 -31.99 20.16
CA ILE A 303 17.31 -31.11 19.48
C ILE A 303 17.48 -31.73 18.10
N ALA A 304 16.93 -31.05 17.08
CA ALA A 304 17.21 -31.36 15.68
C ALA A 304 18.37 -30.48 15.21
#